data_f9c14c9ea908d127b7f14068767eac27
#
_entry.id   f9c14c9ea908d127b7f14068767eac27
#
_cell.length_a   1.000
_cell.length_b   1.000
_cell.length_c   1.000
_cell.angle_alpha   90.00
_cell.angle_beta   90.00
_cell.angle_gamma   90.00
#
_symmetry.space_group_name_H-M   'P 1'
#
loop_
_entity.id
_entity.type
_entity.pdbx_description
1 polymer ?
#
loop_
_entity_poly.entity_id
_entity_poly.type
_entity_poly.pdbx_seq_one_letter_code
_entity_poly.pdbx_strand_id
1 'polypeptide(L)'
;QTTDVIKYRARLIGYQSNGNKVDFNLNNTESGVFAVQATEKNEYVMGYFFGNTFNFSGNQLSFNFTPSFSANPQGKFFFDYAEVQYKQDLKFNNAQMNFRSYDISEGSGTTYTFRMSDASSIEQVWQVSDVTNVTRKVNKSGGNANFDFGYVADSDLFVNEFVAFKSADAFLPSFVGKTENQDLSGLQNVDYLMITVPEMMGHAQRLANYYQNKYNVAVVDVNKIYNEFSSGSKDITAIRDFVTKLNTPAGKLKYVFILGDASYDHRGKNNPGSDIVPSYESEESATYSNSF
;
A
#
# COMPACT_ATOMS: atom_id res chain seq x y z
N GLN A 1 25.14 -11.85 -8.73
CA GLN A 1 25.09 -11.82 -10.19
C GLN A 1 24.01 -12.79 -10.64
N THR A 2 23.02 -12.32 -11.39
CA THR A 2 21.93 -13.18 -11.92
C THR A 2 22.14 -13.37 -13.42
N THR A 3 21.83 -14.57 -13.91
CA THR A 3 21.82 -14.91 -15.34
C THR A 3 20.42 -15.25 -15.83
N ASP A 4 19.39 -14.99 -15.00
CA ASP A 4 18.03 -15.39 -15.26
C ASP A 4 17.22 -14.31 -15.98
N VAL A 5 16.04 -14.71 -16.43
CA VAL A 5 15.06 -13.81 -16.99
C VAL A 5 14.57 -12.84 -15.92
N ILE A 6 14.69 -11.55 -16.21
CA ILE A 6 14.15 -10.48 -15.38
C ILE A 6 12.81 -10.00 -15.98
N LYS A 7 11.84 -9.78 -15.12
CA LYS A 7 10.63 -9.02 -15.48
C LYS A 7 10.76 -7.62 -14.93
N TYR A 8 10.38 -6.64 -15.72
CA TYR A 8 10.25 -5.28 -15.23
C TYR A 8 8.90 -4.69 -15.60
N ARG A 9 8.46 -3.73 -14.82
CA ARG A 9 7.31 -2.88 -15.09
C ARG A 9 7.62 -1.48 -14.62
N ALA A 10 7.29 -0.49 -15.45
CA ALA A 10 7.41 0.91 -15.07
C ALA A 10 6.17 1.70 -15.46
N ARG A 11 5.95 2.81 -14.81
CA ARG A 11 4.87 3.73 -15.11
C ARG A 11 5.41 5.13 -15.32
N LEU A 12 5.01 5.71 -16.46
CA LEU A 12 5.23 7.11 -16.79
C LEU A 12 3.89 7.83 -16.84
N ILE A 13 3.91 9.09 -16.51
CA ILE A 13 2.75 9.96 -16.51
C ILE A 13 3.02 11.12 -17.46
N GLY A 14 2.13 11.32 -18.45
CA GLY A 14 2.21 12.43 -19.39
C GLY A 14 1.20 13.53 -19.06
N TYR A 15 1.61 14.79 -19.12
CA TYR A 15 0.75 15.96 -18.99
C TYR A 15 0.93 16.84 -20.21
N GLN A 16 -0.15 17.16 -20.90
CA GLN A 16 -0.14 17.94 -22.15
C GLN A 16 0.91 17.43 -23.17
N SER A 17 1.10 16.13 -23.20
CA SER A 17 2.21 15.49 -23.93
C SER A 17 1.78 14.88 -25.27
N ASN A 18 0.64 15.31 -25.81
CA ASN A 18 0.07 14.79 -27.05
C ASN A 18 1.09 14.74 -28.19
N GLY A 19 1.31 13.54 -28.74
CA GLY A 19 2.26 13.28 -29.80
C GLY A 19 3.74 13.30 -29.38
N ASN A 20 4.03 13.64 -28.13
CA ASN A 20 5.37 13.50 -27.57
C ASN A 20 5.72 12.03 -27.33
N LYS A 21 7.00 11.74 -27.26
CA LYS A 21 7.51 10.38 -27.08
C LYS A 21 8.51 10.33 -25.93
N VAL A 22 8.63 9.15 -25.35
CA VAL A 22 9.72 8.83 -24.43
C VAL A 22 10.47 7.63 -24.96
N ASP A 23 11.74 7.80 -25.29
CA ASP A 23 12.63 6.70 -25.62
C ASP A 23 13.08 6.04 -24.31
N PHE A 24 12.93 4.73 -24.25
CA PHE A 24 13.30 3.89 -23.13
C PHE A 24 14.50 3.00 -23.51
N ASN A 25 15.44 2.93 -22.62
CA ASN A 25 16.58 2.04 -22.78
C ASN A 25 16.94 1.39 -21.43
N LEU A 26 17.11 0.08 -21.44
CA LEU A 26 17.52 -0.72 -20.29
C LEU A 26 18.87 -1.35 -20.57
N ASN A 27 19.92 -0.90 -19.90
CA ASN A 27 21.30 -1.36 -20.04
C ASN A 27 21.83 -1.41 -21.48
N ASN A 28 21.31 -0.59 -22.39
CA ASN A 28 21.61 -0.62 -23.82
C ASN A 28 21.28 -1.94 -24.56
N THR A 29 20.54 -2.83 -23.92
CA THR A 29 20.17 -4.14 -24.47
C THR A 29 18.71 -4.22 -24.86
N GLU A 30 17.85 -3.51 -24.18
CA GLU A 30 16.42 -3.42 -24.51
C GLU A 30 16.03 -1.96 -24.67
N SER A 31 15.32 -1.68 -25.72
CA SER A 31 14.86 -0.32 -26.03
C SER A 31 13.43 -0.33 -26.56
N GLY A 32 12.73 0.75 -26.31
CA GLY A 32 11.37 0.96 -26.79
C GLY A 32 11.04 2.43 -26.90
N VAL A 33 10.01 2.75 -27.63
CA VAL A 33 9.50 4.12 -27.78
C VAL A 33 8.05 4.14 -27.31
N PHE A 34 7.75 4.97 -26.31
CA PHE A 34 6.40 5.20 -25.85
C PHE A 34 5.83 6.44 -26.48
N ALA A 35 4.83 6.25 -27.33
CA ALA A 35 4.00 7.35 -27.82
C ALA A 35 2.95 7.66 -26.77
N VAL A 36 2.91 8.88 -26.29
CA VAL A 36 1.87 9.33 -25.35
C VAL A 36 0.67 9.80 -26.13
N GLN A 37 -0.50 9.24 -25.85
CA GLN A 37 -1.75 9.65 -26.49
C GLN A 37 -2.18 11.05 -26.03
N ALA A 38 -3.01 11.69 -26.83
CA ALA A 38 -3.60 12.97 -26.48
C ALA A 38 -4.41 12.87 -25.19
N THR A 39 -4.12 13.73 -24.25
CA THR A 39 -5.09 14.08 -23.23
C THR A 39 -5.88 15.30 -23.72
N GLU A 40 -7.21 15.22 -23.73
CA GLU A 40 -8.03 16.39 -24.01
C GLU A 40 -7.81 17.45 -22.91
N LYS A 41 -8.09 18.71 -23.26
CA LYS A 41 -7.73 19.90 -22.45
C LYS A 41 -8.18 19.87 -20.97
N ASN A 42 -9.05 18.96 -20.58
CA ASN A 42 -9.64 18.88 -19.25
C ASN A 42 -9.42 17.52 -18.57
N GLU A 43 -8.62 16.64 -19.15
CA GLU A 43 -8.35 15.34 -18.57
C GLU A 43 -7.09 15.39 -17.70
N TYR A 44 -7.19 14.74 -16.56
CA TYR A 44 -6.08 14.53 -15.67
C TYR A 44 -5.04 13.62 -16.33
N VAL A 45 -3.88 13.67 -15.81
CA VAL A 45 -2.67 13.02 -16.25
C VAL A 45 -2.87 11.53 -16.46
N MET A 46 -2.74 11.04 -17.69
CA MET A 46 -2.80 9.61 -17.97
C MET A 46 -1.48 8.93 -17.63
N GLY A 47 -1.57 7.83 -16.89
CA GLY A 47 -0.43 6.96 -16.61
C GLY A 47 -0.31 5.84 -17.63
N TYR A 48 0.89 5.66 -18.17
CA TYR A 48 1.22 4.61 -19.13
C TYR A 48 2.08 3.56 -18.46
N PHE A 49 1.62 2.32 -18.53
CA PHE A 49 2.38 1.17 -18.11
C PHE A 49 3.16 0.58 -19.27
N PHE A 50 4.37 0.17 -19.00
CA PHE A 50 5.15 -0.66 -19.89
C PHE A 50 5.96 -1.66 -19.09
N GLY A 51 6.23 -2.80 -19.67
CA GLY A 51 7.01 -3.84 -19.04
C GLY A 51 7.27 -4.96 -20.02
N ASN A 52 8.32 -5.69 -19.77
CA ASN A 52 8.72 -6.83 -20.57
C ASN A 52 9.56 -7.80 -19.72
N THR A 53 9.98 -8.88 -20.36
CA THR A 53 10.96 -9.83 -19.82
C THR A 53 12.19 -9.82 -20.69
N PHE A 54 13.36 -9.88 -20.09
CA PHE A 54 14.61 -9.96 -20.82
C PHE A 54 15.66 -10.78 -20.07
N ASN A 55 16.62 -11.33 -20.80
CA ASN A 55 17.76 -12.02 -20.21
C ASN A 55 18.78 -11.00 -19.74
N PHE A 56 19.14 -11.09 -18.46
CA PHE A 56 20.09 -10.17 -17.86
C PHE A 56 21.27 -10.93 -17.27
N SER A 57 22.46 -10.43 -17.55
CA SER A 57 23.70 -10.89 -16.94
C SER A 57 24.46 -9.67 -16.42
N GLY A 58 24.51 -9.51 -15.10
CA GLY A 58 25.17 -8.38 -14.48
C GLY A 58 24.80 -8.19 -13.02
N ASN A 59 25.20 -7.05 -12.48
CA ASN A 59 24.95 -6.66 -11.09
C ASN A 59 24.31 -5.27 -10.95
N GLN A 60 24.03 -4.60 -12.06
CA GLN A 60 23.43 -3.27 -12.07
C GLN A 60 22.43 -3.14 -13.21
N LEU A 61 21.24 -2.67 -12.91
CA LEU A 61 20.22 -2.28 -13.88
C LEU A 61 20.19 -0.77 -13.99
N SER A 62 20.23 -0.28 -15.24
CA SER A 62 20.13 1.15 -15.55
C SER A 62 18.94 1.40 -16.46
N PHE A 63 17.94 2.11 -15.97
CA PHE A 63 16.80 2.57 -16.74
C PHE A 63 17.07 3.99 -17.23
N ASN A 64 17.07 4.19 -18.54
CA ASN A 64 17.23 5.49 -19.17
C ASN A 64 15.93 5.86 -19.89
N PHE A 65 15.37 7.02 -19.53
CA PHE A 65 14.20 7.60 -20.16
C PHE A 65 14.61 8.92 -20.82
N THR A 66 14.43 9.03 -22.13
CA THR A 66 14.77 10.22 -22.89
C THR A 66 13.49 10.81 -23.50
N PRO A 67 12.91 11.84 -22.90
CA PRO A 67 11.70 12.45 -23.46
C PRO A 67 12.00 13.32 -24.69
N SER A 68 11.12 13.24 -25.67
CA SER A 68 11.14 14.09 -26.88
C SER A 68 9.86 14.91 -26.92
N PHE A 69 9.99 16.22 -26.88
CA PHE A 69 8.89 17.18 -26.86
C PHE A 69 8.66 17.86 -28.22
N SER A 70 8.99 17.17 -29.32
CA SER A 70 8.91 17.72 -30.67
C SER A 70 7.49 18.07 -31.12
N ALA A 71 6.48 17.35 -30.63
CA ALA A 71 5.08 17.58 -30.97
C ALA A 71 4.41 18.66 -30.11
N ASN A 72 4.76 18.71 -28.82
CA ASN A 72 4.27 19.72 -27.89
C ASN A 72 5.36 20.13 -26.90
N PRO A 73 6.02 21.29 -27.10
CA PRO A 73 7.09 21.76 -26.19
C PRO A 73 6.63 22.09 -24.77
N GLN A 74 5.33 22.27 -24.54
CA GLN A 74 4.77 22.54 -23.20
C GLN A 74 4.44 21.25 -22.43
N GLY A 75 4.55 20.10 -23.06
CA GLY A 75 4.31 18.81 -22.46
C GLY A 75 5.31 18.50 -21.35
N LYS A 76 4.89 17.64 -20.41
CA LYS A 76 5.73 17.15 -19.31
C LYS A 76 5.58 15.65 -19.17
N PHE A 77 6.64 15.00 -18.76
CA PHE A 77 6.62 13.62 -18.32
C PHE A 77 7.06 13.52 -16.87
N PHE A 78 6.40 12.67 -16.15
CA PHE A 78 6.75 12.32 -14.78
C PHE A 78 7.00 10.83 -14.70
N PHE A 79 8.08 10.44 -14.06
CA PHE A 79 8.34 9.07 -13.68
C PHE A 79 7.62 8.77 -12.37
N ASP A 80 6.76 7.76 -12.37
CA ASP A 80 6.01 7.34 -11.18
C ASP A 80 6.79 6.26 -10.42
N TYR A 81 6.99 5.10 -11.06
CA TYR A 81 7.78 4.02 -10.46
C TYR A 81 8.36 3.07 -11.53
N ALA A 82 9.35 2.28 -11.10
CA ALA A 82 9.76 1.06 -11.77
C ALA A 82 9.85 -0.09 -10.77
N GLU A 83 9.37 -1.24 -11.20
CA GLU A 83 9.48 -2.50 -10.47
C GLU A 83 10.32 -3.48 -11.27
N VAL A 84 11.16 -4.22 -10.58
CA VAL A 84 11.97 -5.29 -11.17
C VAL A 84 11.76 -6.57 -10.37
N GLN A 85 11.39 -7.61 -11.06
CA GLN A 85 11.28 -8.96 -10.52
C GLN A 85 12.40 -9.82 -11.08
N TYR A 86 13.20 -10.38 -10.19
CA TYR A 86 14.32 -11.24 -10.54
C TYR A 86 14.51 -12.36 -9.51
N LYS A 87 15.19 -13.43 -9.92
CA LYS A 87 15.59 -14.49 -9.01
C LYS A 87 17.01 -14.19 -8.48
N GLN A 88 17.22 -14.54 -7.23
CA GLN A 88 18.54 -14.51 -6.61
C GLN A 88 18.75 -15.75 -5.74
N ASP A 89 19.99 -16.11 -5.53
CA ASP A 89 20.31 -17.15 -4.57
C ASP A 89 19.81 -16.75 -3.18
N LEU A 90 19.19 -17.69 -2.49
CA LEU A 90 18.73 -17.49 -1.14
C LEU A 90 19.94 -17.53 -0.18
N LYS A 91 20.55 -16.35 -0.03
CA LYS A 91 21.75 -16.15 0.76
C LYS A 91 21.46 -15.19 1.90
N PHE A 92 21.73 -15.58 3.14
CA PHE A 92 21.49 -14.71 4.29
C PHE A 92 22.47 -13.56 4.34
N ASN A 93 21.98 -12.35 4.57
CA ASN A 93 22.75 -11.12 4.50
C ASN A 93 22.94 -10.41 5.86
N ASN A 94 22.92 -11.18 6.95
CA ASN A 94 23.25 -10.77 8.32
C ASN A 94 22.20 -9.99 9.12
N ALA A 95 20.98 -9.83 8.64
CA ALA A 95 19.92 -9.18 9.37
C ALA A 95 18.60 -9.93 9.21
N GLN A 96 17.50 -9.35 9.65
CA GLN A 96 16.18 -9.85 9.30
C GLN A 96 16.00 -9.75 7.77
N MET A 97 15.67 -10.87 7.12
CA MET A 97 15.60 -10.98 5.67
C MET A 97 14.27 -11.55 5.23
N ASN A 98 13.53 -10.80 4.42
CA ASN A 98 12.31 -11.24 3.77
C ASN A 98 12.64 -11.90 2.44
N PHE A 99 11.93 -12.99 2.12
CA PHE A 99 12.06 -13.66 0.84
C PHE A 99 10.77 -14.40 0.44
N ARG A 100 10.64 -14.69 -0.84
CA ARG A 100 9.55 -15.45 -1.45
C ARG A 100 10.02 -16.08 -2.75
N SER A 101 9.26 -17.06 -3.26
CA SER A 101 9.49 -17.63 -4.58
C SER A 101 8.19 -17.75 -5.34
N TYR A 102 8.15 -17.19 -6.54
CA TYR A 102 7.01 -17.30 -7.43
C TYR A 102 6.91 -18.69 -8.10
N ASP A 103 8.03 -19.41 -8.19
CA ASP A 103 8.08 -20.73 -8.84
C ASP A 103 7.32 -21.81 -8.04
N ILE A 104 7.13 -21.60 -6.74
CA ILE A 104 6.46 -22.56 -5.86
C ILE A 104 4.97 -22.27 -5.63
N SER A 105 4.44 -21.23 -6.27
CA SER A 105 3.02 -20.86 -6.15
C SER A 105 2.09 -21.77 -6.95
N GLU A 106 2.62 -22.60 -7.85
CA GLU A 106 1.81 -23.38 -8.82
C GLU A 106 1.49 -24.82 -8.39
N GLY A 107 1.89 -25.24 -7.21
CA GLY A 107 1.77 -26.65 -6.83
C GLY A 107 1.11 -26.90 -5.48
N SER A 108 -0.22 -26.77 -5.39
CA SER A 108 -0.96 -27.11 -4.16
C SER A 108 -0.62 -28.52 -3.66
N GLY A 109 -0.27 -28.62 -2.38
CA GLY A 109 0.10 -29.89 -1.74
C GLY A 109 1.51 -30.40 -2.05
N THR A 110 2.27 -29.74 -2.93
CA THR A 110 3.64 -30.12 -3.24
C THR A 110 4.58 -29.62 -2.15
N THR A 111 5.51 -30.49 -1.74
CA THR A 111 6.55 -30.13 -0.78
C THR A 111 7.78 -29.59 -1.51
N TYR A 112 8.16 -28.41 -1.16
CA TYR A 112 9.39 -27.76 -1.64
C TYR A 112 10.43 -27.65 -0.52
N THR A 113 11.69 -27.65 -0.88
CA THR A 113 12.79 -27.40 0.06
C THR A 113 13.53 -26.14 -0.34
N PHE A 114 13.54 -25.18 0.58
CA PHE A 114 14.43 -24.03 0.49
C PHE A 114 15.79 -24.38 1.07
N ARG A 115 16.84 -23.99 0.37
CA ARG A 115 18.22 -24.03 0.88
C ARG A 115 18.73 -22.61 1.00
N MET A 116 18.95 -22.17 2.23
CA MET A 116 19.53 -20.87 2.53
C MET A 116 21.01 -21.04 2.86
N SER A 117 21.85 -20.33 2.12
CA SER A 117 23.30 -20.30 2.35
C SER A 117 23.71 -19.16 3.29
N ASP A 118 24.95 -19.18 3.80
CA ASP A 118 25.47 -18.27 4.84
C ASP A 118 24.58 -18.20 6.09
N ALA A 119 23.92 -19.31 6.37
CA ALA A 119 22.85 -19.42 7.35
C ALA A 119 23.31 -19.81 8.76
N SER A 120 24.62 -19.79 9.06
CA SER A 120 25.16 -20.23 10.35
C SER A 120 24.65 -19.47 11.56
N SER A 121 24.22 -18.23 11.37
CA SER A 121 23.68 -17.38 12.44
C SER A 121 22.14 -17.35 12.49
N ILE A 122 21.46 -17.97 11.54
CA ILE A 122 19.98 -17.97 11.53
C ILE A 122 19.46 -18.93 12.59
N GLU A 123 18.52 -18.46 13.40
CA GLU A 123 17.81 -19.28 14.37
C GLU A 123 16.52 -19.85 13.81
N GLN A 124 15.81 -19.07 12.97
CA GLN A 124 14.47 -19.42 12.53
C GLN A 124 14.05 -18.73 11.25
N VAL A 125 13.07 -19.35 10.59
CA VAL A 125 12.31 -18.79 9.47
C VAL A 125 10.84 -18.83 9.83
N TRP A 126 10.16 -17.71 9.67
CA TRP A 126 8.71 -17.61 9.81
C TRP A 126 8.06 -17.49 8.45
N GLN A 127 6.97 -18.24 8.24
CA GLN A 127 6.04 -18.00 7.15
C GLN A 127 5.01 -16.99 7.65
N VAL A 128 4.92 -15.85 6.97
CA VAL A 128 4.15 -14.67 7.41
C VAL A 128 3.07 -14.24 6.42
N SER A 129 2.73 -15.12 5.47
CA SER A 129 1.67 -14.86 4.47
C SER A 129 0.32 -14.58 5.12
N ASP A 130 0.00 -15.31 6.19
CA ASP A 130 -1.12 -15.04 7.09
C ASP A 130 -0.56 -14.52 8.42
N VAL A 131 -0.73 -13.21 8.66
CA VAL A 131 -0.24 -12.56 9.89
C VAL A 131 -0.96 -13.03 11.15
N THR A 132 -2.12 -13.66 11.00
CA THR A 132 -2.90 -14.21 12.12
C THR A 132 -2.54 -15.67 12.42
N ASN A 133 -1.85 -16.36 11.49
CA ASN A 133 -1.46 -17.76 11.60
C ASN A 133 -0.02 -18.00 11.15
N VAL A 134 0.91 -17.35 11.82
CA VAL A 134 2.34 -17.47 11.52
C VAL A 134 2.89 -18.83 11.89
N THR A 135 3.54 -19.51 10.95
CA THR A 135 4.24 -20.78 11.20
C THR A 135 5.74 -20.59 11.29
N ARG A 136 6.42 -21.39 12.11
CA ARG A 136 7.84 -21.26 12.40
C ARG A 136 8.64 -22.53 12.06
N LYS A 137 9.76 -22.36 11.40
CA LYS A 137 10.79 -23.38 11.18
C LYS A 137 12.05 -23.00 11.97
N VAL A 138 12.43 -23.82 12.92
CA VAL A 138 13.63 -23.60 13.74
C VAL A 138 14.84 -24.24 13.07
N ASN A 139 15.95 -23.51 12.99
CA ASN A 139 17.19 -24.04 12.48
C ASN A 139 17.84 -24.97 13.53
N LYS A 140 17.85 -26.26 13.25
CA LYS A 140 18.47 -27.28 14.10
C LYS A 140 19.82 -27.75 13.56
N SER A 141 20.37 -27.06 12.57
CA SER A 141 21.60 -27.47 11.87
C SER A 141 22.89 -27.25 12.68
N GLY A 142 22.78 -26.63 13.88
CA GLY A 142 23.95 -26.45 14.76
C GLY A 142 25.01 -25.48 14.24
N GLY A 143 24.61 -24.43 13.49
CA GLY A 143 25.54 -23.43 12.95
C GLY A 143 26.16 -23.81 11.61
N ASN A 144 25.62 -24.80 10.90
CA ASN A 144 26.03 -25.10 9.53
C ASN A 144 25.85 -23.89 8.60
N ALA A 145 26.70 -23.81 7.58
CA ALA A 145 26.64 -22.76 6.58
C ALA A 145 25.31 -22.76 5.78
N ASN A 146 24.65 -23.91 5.69
CA ASN A 146 23.37 -24.05 5.01
C ASN A 146 22.26 -24.41 6.00
N PHE A 147 21.08 -23.81 5.80
CA PHE A 147 19.86 -24.18 6.47
C PHE A 147 18.82 -24.62 5.44
N ASP A 148 18.48 -25.90 5.49
CA ASP A 148 17.44 -26.49 4.64
C ASP A 148 16.13 -26.61 5.43
N PHE A 149 15.03 -26.16 4.86
CA PHE A 149 13.70 -26.31 5.47
C PHE A 149 12.63 -26.61 4.43
N GLY A 150 11.71 -27.52 4.80
CA GLY A 150 10.60 -27.91 3.96
C GLY A 150 9.42 -26.95 4.11
N TYR A 151 8.73 -26.74 3.01
CA TYR A 151 7.49 -26.00 2.90
C TYR A 151 6.50 -26.77 2.03
N VAL A 152 5.25 -26.87 2.47
CA VAL A 152 4.16 -27.42 1.66
C VAL A 152 3.42 -26.23 1.04
N ALA A 153 3.36 -26.17 -0.28
CA ALA A 153 2.63 -25.14 -0.97
C ALA A 153 1.14 -25.24 -0.60
N ASP A 154 0.62 -24.16 -0.04
CA ASP A 154 -0.78 -24.02 0.31
C ASP A 154 -1.49 -23.33 -0.84
N SER A 155 -2.64 -23.84 -1.24
CA SER A 155 -3.51 -23.37 -2.32
C SER A 155 -3.02 -22.38 -3.38
N ASP A 156 -3.46 -22.53 -4.49
CA ASP A 156 -3.27 -22.21 -5.90
C ASP A 156 -2.96 -20.77 -6.30
N LEU A 157 -2.97 -19.77 -5.45
CA LEU A 157 -2.93 -18.37 -5.90
C LEU A 157 -2.09 -17.41 -5.05
N PHE A 158 -1.53 -17.84 -3.94
CA PHE A 158 -0.77 -16.93 -3.07
C PHE A 158 0.72 -17.25 -3.05
N VAL A 159 1.53 -16.25 -3.37
CA VAL A 159 2.97 -16.33 -3.13
C VAL A 159 3.21 -16.28 -1.63
N ASN A 160 3.72 -17.38 -1.09
CA ASN A 160 4.02 -17.43 0.33
C ASN A 160 5.25 -16.61 0.68
N GLU A 161 5.14 -15.84 1.76
CA GLU A 161 6.18 -14.94 2.23
C GLU A 161 6.83 -15.46 3.50
N PHE A 162 8.14 -15.29 3.57
CA PHE A 162 8.97 -15.79 4.66
C PHE A 162 9.88 -14.70 5.19
N VAL A 163 10.20 -14.81 6.48
CA VAL A 163 11.17 -13.97 7.15
C VAL A 163 12.18 -14.84 7.87
N ALA A 164 13.47 -14.70 7.52
CA ALA A 164 14.58 -15.35 8.21
C ALA A 164 15.26 -14.35 9.15
N PHE A 165 15.54 -14.76 10.37
CA PHE A 165 16.20 -13.90 11.35
C PHE A 165 16.80 -14.70 12.51
N LYS A 166 17.62 -14.05 13.32
CA LYS A 166 17.95 -14.47 14.68
C LYS A 166 17.25 -13.55 15.67
N SER A 167 16.90 -14.07 16.84
CA SER A 167 16.10 -13.34 17.82
C SER A 167 16.73 -12.02 18.27
N ALA A 168 18.07 -11.96 18.30
CA ALA A 168 18.80 -10.75 18.68
C ALA A 168 18.67 -9.60 17.66
N ASP A 169 18.38 -9.92 16.38
CA ASP A 169 18.25 -8.94 15.30
C ASP A 169 16.79 -8.66 14.93
N ALA A 170 15.84 -9.26 15.67
CA ALA A 170 14.41 -8.98 15.44
C ALA A 170 14.10 -7.50 15.67
N PHE A 171 13.33 -6.91 14.76
CA PHE A 171 12.88 -5.53 14.93
C PHE A 171 11.95 -5.42 16.12
N LEU A 172 12.24 -4.48 17.00
CA LEU A 172 11.44 -4.20 18.18
C LEU A 172 10.53 -2.99 17.92
N PRO A 173 9.25 -3.07 18.30
CA PRO A 173 8.38 -1.92 18.23
C PRO A 173 8.82 -0.85 19.23
N SER A 174 8.71 0.42 18.83
CA SER A 174 8.89 1.53 19.76
C SER A 174 7.58 1.82 20.49
N PHE A 175 7.64 1.93 21.82
CA PHE A 175 6.47 2.34 22.59
C PHE A 175 6.20 3.83 22.36
N VAL A 176 5.03 4.18 21.82
CA VAL A 176 4.62 5.56 21.53
C VAL A 176 3.81 6.14 22.69
N GLY A 177 2.93 5.36 23.30
CA GLY A 177 2.06 5.81 24.38
C GLY A 177 0.89 4.85 24.63
N LYS A 178 0.07 5.21 25.58
CA LYS A 178 -1.20 4.53 25.85
C LYS A 178 -2.33 5.24 25.10
N THR A 179 -3.18 4.48 24.45
CA THR A 179 -4.46 4.97 23.94
C THR A 179 -5.48 4.96 25.07
N GLU A 180 -6.28 6.02 25.18
CA GLU A 180 -7.40 6.06 26.13
C GLU A 180 -8.43 4.98 25.82
N ASN A 181 -9.06 4.46 26.87
CA ASN A 181 -10.16 3.53 26.68
C ASN A 181 -11.34 4.25 26.00
N GLN A 182 -11.90 3.60 24.99
CA GLN A 182 -13.02 4.10 24.22
C GLN A 182 -13.95 2.95 23.84
N ASP A 183 -15.19 3.28 23.48
CA ASP A 183 -16.17 2.30 22.99
C ASP A 183 -17.13 3.01 22.01
N LEU A 184 -16.67 3.18 20.77
CA LEU A 184 -17.52 3.71 19.68
C LEU A 184 -18.46 2.63 19.15
N SER A 185 -18.08 1.36 19.28
CA SER A 185 -18.92 0.23 18.91
C SER A 185 -20.16 0.10 19.78
N GLY A 186 -20.11 0.59 21.02
CA GLY A 186 -21.23 0.66 21.94
C GLY A 186 -22.18 1.85 21.72
N LEU A 187 -21.82 2.77 20.83
CA LEU A 187 -22.64 3.95 20.56
C LEU A 187 -23.97 3.56 19.90
N GLN A 188 -25.09 4.07 20.46
CA GLN A 188 -26.45 3.73 20.02
C GLN A 188 -27.34 4.95 19.93
N ASN A 189 -28.48 4.82 19.24
CA ASN A 189 -29.53 5.83 19.13
C ASN A 189 -29.07 7.19 18.57
N VAL A 190 -28.10 7.18 17.64
CA VAL A 190 -27.62 8.39 16.98
C VAL A 190 -28.43 8.65 15.74
N ASP A 191 -29.08 9.83 15.66
CA ASP A 191 -29.78 10.31 14.46
C ASP A 191 -28.85 11.12 13.55
N TYR A 192 -27.89 11.86 14.15
CA TYR A 192 -27.01 12.76 13.46
C TYR A 192 -25.56 12.56 14.00
N LEU A 193 -24.70 12.00 13.17
CA LEU A 193 -23.30 11.81 13.45
C LEU A 193 -22.50 12.98 12.88
N MET A 194 -21.67 13.60 13.70
CA MET A 194 -20.65 14.57 13.28
C MET A 194 -19.28 13.99 13.53
N ILE A 195 -18.45 13.94 12.49
CA ILE A 195 -17.07 13.46 12.55
C ILE A 195 -16.14 14.64 12.32
N THR A 196 -15.15 14.80 13.18
CA THR A 196 -14.20 15.91 13.08
C THR A 196 -12.87 15.58 13.75
N VAL A 197 -11.92 16.51 13.70
CA VAL A 197 -10.62 16.44 14.38
C VAL A 197 -10.67 17.21 15.72
N PRO A 198 -9.73 16.94 16.64
CA PRO A 198 -9.70 17.62 17.94
C PRO A 198 -9.74 19.14 17.84
N GLU A 199 -9.04 19.72 16.87
CA GLU A 199 -8.93 21.17 16.66
C GLU A 199 -10.26 21.83 16.31
N MET A 200 -11.19 21.08 15.69
CA MET A 200 -12.52 21.58 15.29
C MET A 200 -13.64 21.09 16.21
N MET A 201 -13.32 20.31 17.26
CA MET A 201 -14.30 19.73 18.17
C MET A 201 -15.23 20.79 18.80
N GLY A 202 -14.71 21.95 19.17
CA GLY A 202 -15.50 23.05 19.73
C GLY A 202 -16.51 23.62 18.74
N HIS A 203 -16.18 23.67 17.46
CA HIS A 203 -17.10 24.12 16.41
C HIS A 203 -18.18 23.06 16.12
N ALA A 204 -17.80 21.79 16.07
CA ALA A 204 -18.75 20.69 15.93
C ALA A 204 -19.73 20.65 17.10
N GLN A 205 -19.27 20.85 18.34
CA GLN A 205 -20.12 20.88 19.52
C GLN A 205 -21.12 22.04 19.51
N ARG A 206 -20.73 23.21 19.02
CA ARG A 206 -21.67 24.33 18.84
C ARG A 206 -22.79 23.98 17.87
N LEU A 207 -22.45 23.32 16.77
CA LEU A 207 -23.44 22.87 15.78
C LEU A 207 -24.32 21.76 16.36
N ALA A 208 -23.74 20.81 17.09
CA ALA A 208 -24.50 19.77 17.80
C ALA A 208 -25.51 20.34 18.78
N ASN A 209 -25.11 21.33 19.56
CA ASN A 209 -26.01 22.01 20.51
C ASN A 209 -27.22 22.72 19.81
N TYR A 210 -27.00 23.22 18.59
CA TYR A 210 -28.12 23.79 17.81
C TYR A 210 -29.13 22.71 17.39
N TYR A 211 -28.65 21.50 17.05
CA TYR A 211 -29.52 20.42 16.57
C TYR A 211 -30.03 19.47 17.64
N GLN A 212 -29.52 19.53 18.88
CA GLN A 212 -29.85 18.59 19.96
C GLN A 212 -31.34 18.52 20.31
N ASN A 213 -32.13 19.61 20.07
CA ASN A 213 -33.57 19.61 20.29
C ASN A 213 -34.36 18.85 19.22
N LYS A 214 -33.72 18.51 18.10
CA LYS A 214 -34.35 17.87 16.94
C LYS A 214 -33.81 16.47 16.68
N TYR A 215 -32.54 16.24 17.00
CA TYR A 215 -31.82 15.00 16.74
C TYR A 215 -31.03 14.57 17.96
N ASN A 216 -30.82 13.28 18.08
CA ASN A 216 -29.82 12.74 18.98
C ASN A 216 -28.45 12.82 18.26
N VAL A 217 -27.66 13.83 18.59
CA VAL A 217 -26.39 14.16 17.91
C VAL A 217 -25.23 13.55 18.66
N ALA A 218 -24.36 12.86 17.93
CA ALA A 218 -23.05 12.43 18.41
C ALA A 218 -21.94 13.20 17.67
N VAL A 219 -20.97 13.74 18.41
CA VAL A 219 -19.77 14.34 17.86
C VAL A 219 -18.58 13.43 18.19
N VAL A 220 -17.88 12.97 17.18
CA VAL A 220 -16.82 11.98 17.31
C VAL A 220 -15.51 12.49 16.71
N ASP A 221 -14.43 12.35 17.48
CA ASP A 221 -13.08 12.56 17.00
C ASP A 221 -12.68 11.45 16.02
N VAL A 222 -12.25 11.81 14.82
CA VAL A 222 -11.86 10.87 13.77
C VAL A 222 -10.70 9.96 14.20
N ASN A 223 -9.80 10.44 15.06
CA ASN A 223 -8.71 9.62 15.58
C ASN A 223 -9.21 8.46 16.45
N LYS A 224 -10.33 8.66 17.16
CA LYS A 224 -10.98 7.57 17.91
C LYS A 224 -11.56 6.52 16.97
N ILE A 225 -12.08 6.95 15.80
CA ILE A 225 -12.54 6.02 14.77
C ILE A 225 -11.37 5.21 14.25
N TYR A 226 -10.23 5.84 13.94
CA TYR A 226 -9.03 5.12 13.49
C TYR A 226 -8.54 4.12 14.53
N ASN A 227 -8.50 4.51 15.80
CA ASN A 227 -8.05 3.62 16.88
C ASN A 227 -8.87 2.34 16.96
N GLU A 228 -10.19 2.43 16.76
CA GLU A 228 -11.09 1.29 16.95
C GLU A 228 -11.36 0.48 15.67
N PHE A 229 -11.38 1.13 14.50
CA PHE A 229 -11.78 0.51 13.24
C PHE A 229 -10.64 0.28 12.24
N SER A 230 -9.44 0.84 12.48
CA SER A 230 -8.25 0.64 11.63
C SER A 230 -6.94 0.52 12.40
N SER A 231 -6.99 0.07 13.65
CA SER A 231 -5.81 -0.13 14.50
C SER A 231 -4.90 1.10 14.62
N GLY A 232 -5.49 2.30 14.59
CA GLY A 232 -4.81 3.59 14.69
C GLY A 232 -4.30 4.15 13.36
N SER A 233 -4.46 3.44 12.26
CA SER A 233 -4.07 3.95 10.94
C SER A 233 -5.12 4.92 10.39
N LYS A 234 -4.69 6.06 9.84
CA LYS A 234 -5.57 6.97 9.10
C LYS A 234 -6.07 6.26 7.85
N ASP A 235 -7.33 5.82 7.88
CA ASP A 235 -7.94 5.02 6.83
C ASP A 235 -9.41 5.44 6.65
N ILE A 236 -9.79 5.78 5.42
CA ILE A 236 -11.16 6.13 5.10
C ILE A 236 -12.14 4.98 5.32
N THR A 237 -11.67 3.74 5.18
CA THR A 237 -12.51 2.55 5.41
C THR A 237 -12.95 2.44 6.87
N ALA A 238 -12.16 2.94 7.82
CA ALA A 238 -12.54 3.01 9.23
C ALA A 238 -13.77 3.90 9.44
N ILE A 239 -13.85 5.03 8.74
CA ILE A 239 -15.03 5.93 8.78
C ILE A 239 -16.25 5.22 8.20
N ARG A 240 -16.11 4.55 7.06
CA ARG A 240 -17.17 3.76 6.44
C ARG A 240 -17.69 2.67 7.38
N ASP A 241 -16.77 1.91 7.98
CA ASP A 241 -17.11 0.78 8.83
C ASP A 241 -17.80 1.23 10.14
N PHE A 242 -17.34 2.35 10.70
CA PHE A 242 -18.02 2.98 11.83
C PHE A 242 -19.43 3.47 11.47
N VAL A 243 -19.60 4.17 10.33
CA VAL A 243 -20.92 4.58 9.84
C VAL A 243 -21.83 3.38 9.58
N THR A 244 -21.29 2.32 8.98
CA THR A 244 -22.02 1.07 8.73
C THR A 244 -22.48 0.42 10.03
N LYS A 245 -21.64 0.44 11.07
CA LYS A 245 -21.97 -0.06 12.40
C LYS A 245 -23.18 0.68 13.01
N LEU A 246 -23.30 2.00 12.80
CA LEU A 246 -24.42 2.80 13.27
C LEU A 246 -25.66 2.70 12.38
N ASN A 247 -25.46 2.48 11.09
CA ASN A 247 -26.55 2.40 10.08
C ASN A 247 -27.08 0.96 9.93
N THR A 248 -27.53 0.37 11.03
CA THR A 248 -28.19 -0.95 11.01
C THR A 248 -29.70 -0.80 10.74
N PRO A 249 -30.40 -1.88 10.35
CA PRO A 249 -31.86 -1.84 10.16
C PRO A 249 -32.63 -1.38 11.39
N ALA A 250 -32.10 -1.58 12.59
CA ALA A 250 -32.65 -1.09 13.86
C ALA A 250 -32.06 0.28 14.26
N GLY A 251 -31.08 0.78 13.52
CA GLY A 251 -30.40 2.05 13.77
C GLY A 251 -31.31 3.25 13.39
N LYS A 252 -30.95 4.39 13.95
CA LYS A 252 -31.69 5.66 13.73
C LYS A 252 -30.87 6.67 12.92
N LEU A 253 -29.66 6.30 12.45
CA LEU A 253 -28.77 7.21 11.75
C LEU A 253 -29.44 7.75 10.48
N LYS A 254 -29.52 9.06 10.36
CA LYS A 254 -30.12 9.77 9.21
C LYS A 254 -29.11 10.66 8.50
N TYR A 255 -28.21 11.25 9.28
CA TYR A 255 -27.27 12.24 8.77
C TYR A 255 -25.87 11.94 9.27
N VAL A 256 -24.91 12.07 8.37
CA VAL A 256 -23.47 12.10 8.66
C VAL A 256 -22.92 13.42 8.16
N PHE A 257 -22.29 14.18 9.04
CA PHE A 257 -21.63 15.43 8.70
C PHE A 257 -20.14 15.32 9.05
N ILE A 258 -19.30 15.51 8.07
CA ILE A 258 -17.85 15.53 8.24
C ILE A 258 -17.42 16.99 8.28
N LEU A 259 -16.91 17.43 9.43
CA LEU A 259 -16.35 18.77 9.61
C LEU A 259 -14.83 18.68 9.52
N GLY A 260 -14.30 19.08 8.41
CA GLY A 260 -12.88 19.04 8.05
C GLY A 260 -12.73 19.23 6.56
N ASP A 261 -11.50 19.26 6.11
CA ASP A 261 -11.16 19.35 4.70
C ASP A 261 -10.35 18.12 4.28
N ALA A 262 -10.53 17.69 3.06
CA ALA A 262 -9.82 16.56 2.49
C ALA A 262 -8.87 17.03 1.39
N SER A 263 -7.85 16.26 1.12
CA SER A 263 -6.90 16.54 0.06
C SER A 263 -6.66 15.27 -0.76
N TYR A 264 -6.54 15.44 -2.09
CA TYR A 264 -6.03 14.36 -2.95
C TYR A 264 -4.63 13.89 -2.54
N ASP A 265 -3.86 14.75 -1.88
CA ASP A 265 -2.57 14.41 -1.27
C ASP A 265 -2.74 13.81 0.14
N HIS A 266 -3.53 12.73 0.24
CA HIS A 266 -3.83 12.07 1.52
C HIS A 266 -2.60 11.58 2.29
N ARG A 267 -1.43 11.47 1.63
CA ARG A 267 -0.16 11.12 2.25
C ARG A 267 0.67 12.33 2.66
N GLY A 268 0.20 13.54 2.37
CA GLY A 268 0.89 14.77 2.71
C GLY A 268 2.28 14.94 2.08
N LYS A 269 2.50 14.37 0.88
CA LYS A 269 3.80 14.44 0.19
C LYS A 269 4.13 15.85 -0.29
N ASN A 270 3.12 16.56 -0.79
CA ASN A 270 3.28 17.91 -1.33
C ASN A 270 2.87 18.97 -0.31
N ASN A 271 1.85 18.70 0.49
CA ASN A 271 1.32 19.62 1.48
C ASN A 271 0.96 18.87 2.78
N PRO A 272 1.93 18.64 3.69
CA PRO A 272 1.69 17.96 4.94
C PRO A 272 0.59 18.61 5.76
N GLY A 273 -0.38 17.82 6.23
CA GLY A 273 -1.49 18.30 7.07
C GLY A 273 -2.67 18.89 6.32
N SER A 274 -2.66 18.93 4.98
CA SER A 274 -3.79 19.41 4.19
C SER A 274 -5.00 18.47 4.20
N ASP A 275 -4.77 17.17 4.44
CA ASP A 275 -5.81 16.16 4.52
C ASP A 275 -6.24 15.98 5.98
N ILE A 276 -7.19 16.80 6.42
CA ILE A 276 -7.68 16.85 7.81
C ILE A 276 -8.54 15.63 8.09
N VAL A 277 -9.59 15.42 7.27
CA VAL A 277 -10.42 14.23 7.26
C VAL A 277 -10.43 13.66 5.86
N PRO A 278 -10.00 12.41 5.65
CA PRO A 278 -9.84 11.87 4.31
C PRO A 278 -11.18 11.71 3.59
N SER A 279 -11.17 11.93 2.27
CA SER A 279 -12.29 11.63 1.38
C SER A 279 -11.99 10.40 0.53
N TYR A 280 -13.04 9.76 0.04
CA TYR A 280 -12.91 8.70 -0.97
C TYR A 280 -12.63 9.32 -2.33
N GLU A 281 -11.59 8.82 -2.98
CA GLU A 281 -11.24 9.19 -4.35
C GLU A 281 -11.46 7.97 -5.25
N SER A 282 -12.29 8.12 -6.27
CA SER A 282 -12.44 7.15 -7.35
C SER A 282 -11.48 7.47 -8.49
N GLU A 283 -11.29 6.53 -9.42
CA GLU A 283 -10.52 6.79 -10.65
C GLU A 283 -11.10 7.94 -11.47
N GLU A 284 -12.40 8.21 -11.33
CA GLU A 284 -13.14 9.22 -12.05
C GLU A 284 -13.46 10.48 -11.22
N SER A 285 -12.86 10.64 -10.04
CA SER A 285 -13.06 11.81 -9.16
C SER A 285 -12.73 13.15 -9.83
N ALA A 286 -12.07 13.09 -10.97
CA ALA A 286 -11.75 14.23 -11.82
C ALA A 286 -12.95 14.78 -12.60
N THR A 287 -14.02 14.02 -12.77
CA THR A 287 -15.22 14.42 -13.51
C THR A 287 -16.39 14.59 -12.55
N TYR A 288 -16.99 15.79 -12.55
CA TYR A 288 -18.14 16.11 -11.70
C TYR A 288 -19.33 15.16 -11.83
N SER A 289 -19.51 14.54 -13.00
CA SER A 289 -20.63 13.63 -13.26
C SER A 289 -20.45 12.24 -12.63
N ASN A 290 -19.24 11.87 -12.23
CA ASN A 290 -18.89 10.52 -11.81
C ASN A 290 -18.33 10.47 -10.37
N SER A 291 -18.36 11.62 -9.66
CA SER A 291 -17.84 11.75 -8.29
C SER A 291 -18.85 11.36 -7.19
N PHE A 292 -20.05 10.84 -7.56
CA PHE A 292 -21.12 10.49 -6.64
C PHE A 292 -21.63 9.07 -6.87
#